data_73e9c065265f68f36825aadfa8e3404b
#
_entry.id   73e9c065265f68f36825aadfa8e3404b
#
_cell.length_a   1.000
_cell.length_b   1.000
_cell.length_c   1.000
_cell.angle_alpha   90.00
_cell.angle_beta   90.00
_cell.angle_gamma   90.00
#
_symmetry.space_group_name_H-M   'P 1'
#
loop_
_entity.id
_entity.type
_entity.pdbx_description
1 polymer ?
#
loop_
_entity_poly.entity_id
_entity_poly.type
_entity_poly.pdbx_seq_one_letter_code
_entity_poly.pdbx_strand_id
1 'polypeptide(L)'
;MMVNADCTLYRYNKKTEGYDRLFIPSVYWHEYKGGNTLKSGLQTVHSTTVFIYDSSILPETPTKDLLVKGDCPFIFDNTSEKSISESFSKFRKKYKFATVMSIDDCNFGSLPHYEITAK
;
A
#
# COMPACT_ATOMS: atom_id res chain seq x y z
N MET A 1 2.64 14.77 15.38
CA MET A 1 2.31 13.88 14.26
C MET A 1 3.45 13.92 13.26
N MET A 2 3.99 12.77 12.96
CA MET A 2 5.12 12.69 12.02
C MET A 2 4.59 12.35 10.62
N VAL A 3 4.85 13.23 9.66
CA VAL A 3 4.39 13.09 8.27
C VAL A 3 5.57 13.39 7.36
N ASN A 4 5.89 12.49 6.43
CA ASN A 4 6.98 12.69 5.50
C ASN A 4 6.60 12.47 4.04
N ALA A 5 5.34 12.06 3.78
CA ALA A 5 4.93 11.72 2.41
C ALA A 5 3.42 11.79 2.26
N ASP A 6 2.99 11.65 1.03
CA ASP A 6 1.63 11.30 0.66
C ASP A 6 1.67 9.93 -0.02
N CYS A 7 0.52 9.32 -0.21
CA CYS A 7 0.46 8.05 -0.92
C CYS A 7 -0.88 7.86 -1.61
N THR A 8 -0.93 6.91 -2.53
CA THR A 8 -2.15 6.51 -3.21
C THR A 8 -2.49 5.08 -2.80
N LEU A 9 -3.70 4.88 -2.34
CA LEU A 9 -4.22 3.56 -1.98
C LEU A 9 -5.08 3.04 -3.12
N TYR A 10 -4.77 1.84 -3.58
CA TYR A 10 -5.64 1.10 -4.50
C TYR A 10 -6.34 0.03 -3.68
N ARG A 11 -7.58 0.32 -3.30
CA ARG A 11 -8.37 -0.55 -2.44
C ARG A 11 -9.15 -1.56 -3.27
N TYR A 12 -9.02 -2.83 -2.93
CA TYR A 12 -9.71 -3.90 -3.64
C TYR A 12 -11.22 -3.79 -3.45
N ASN A 13 -11.94 -3.83 -4.56
CA ASN A 13 -13.39 -3.78 -4.57
C ASN A 13 -13.95 -5.17 -4.89
N LYS A 14 -14.60 -5.79 -3.90
CA LYS A 14 -15.15 -7.15 -4.03
C LYS A 14 -16.25 -7.25 -5.09
N LYS A 15 -16.98 -6.17 -5.35
CA LYS A 15 -18.07 -6.18 -6.33
C LYS A 15 -17.57 -6.24 -7.75
N THR A 16 -16.52 -5.49 -8.05
CA THR A 16 -15.94 -5.42 -9.41
C THR A 16 -14.72 -6.32 -9.57
N GLU A 17 -14.16 -6.80 -8.46
CA GLU A 17 -12.89 -7.52 -8.38
C GLU A 17 -11.70 -6.69 -8.90
N GLY A 18 -11.87 -5.37 -8.92
CA GLY A 18 -10.85 -4.42 -9.34
C GLY A 18 -10.36 -3.57 -8.18
N TYR A 19 -9.80 -2.40 -8.51
CA TYR A 19 -9.19 -1.52 -7.52
C TYR A 19 -9.72 -0.11 -7.65
N ASP A 20 -10.09 0.49 -6.54
CA ASP A 20 -10.51 1.89 -6.46
C ASP A 20 -9.34 2.74 -5.97
N ARG A 21 -9.10 3.84 -6.68
CA ARG A 21 -8.01 4.78 -6.35
C ARG A 21 -8.46 5.75 -5.28
N LEU A 22 -7.68 5.82 -4.18
CA LEU A 22 -7.90 6.76 -3.09
C LEU A 22 -6.58 7.46 -2.77
N PHE A 23 -6.62 8.77 -2.59
CA PHE A 23 -5.42 9.54 -2.27
C PHE A 23 -5.38 9.88 -0.78
N ILE A 24 -4.24 9.61 -0.14
CA ILE A 24 -4.02 9.92 1.26
C ILE A 24 -2.93 10.98 1.35
N PRO A 25 -3.29 12.23 1.71
CA PRO A 25 -2.35 13.36 1.59
C PRO A 25 -1.27 13.43 2.66
N SER A 26 -1.46 12.77 3.80
CA SER A 26 -0.52 12.90 4.92
C SER A 26 -0.31 11.56 5.60
N VAL A 27 0.86 10.98 5.36
CA VAL A 27 1.24 9.69 5.95
C VAL A 27 2.70 9.74 6.38
N TYR A 28 3.10 8.82 7.23
CA TYR A 28 4.50 8.52 7.49
C TYR A 28 4.86 7.25 6.72
N TRP A 29 5.82 7.38 5.80
CA TRP A 29 6.24 6.28 4.93
C TRP A 29 7.67 5.89 5.26
N HIS A 30 7.87 4.65 5.65
CA HIS A 30 9.18 4.13 5.98
C HIS A 30 9.43 2.83 5.22
N GLU A 31 10.46 2.82 4.39
CA GLU A 31 10.89 1.62 3.66
C GLU A 31 12.13 1.03 4.34
N TYR A 32 12.07 -0.23 4.66
CA TYR A 32 13.19 -0.95 5.21
C TYR A 32 13.77 -1.87 4.14
N LYS A 33 15.02 -1.61 3.78
CA LYS A 33 15.78 -2.44 2.84
C LYS A 33 16.94 -3.04 3.62
N GLY A 34 16.66 -4.11 4.36
CA GLY A 34 17.66 -4.81 5.14
C GLY A 34 18.22 -5.98 4.37
N GLY A 35 19.54 -6.13 4.41
CA GLY A 35 20.19 -7.32 3.93
C GLY A 35 20.67 -8.11 5.11
N ASN A 36 20.23 -9.36 5.25
CA ASN A 36 20.75 -10.27 6.24
C ASN A 36 21.66 -11.29 5.55
N THR A 37 22.91 -11.38 6.03
CA THR A 37 23.81 -12.41 5.55
C THR A 37 23.54 -13.68 6.34
N LEU A 38 22.94 -14.65 5.68
CA LEU A 38 22.70 -15.96 6.25
C LEU A 38 23.84 -16.90 5.86
N LYS A 39 23.94 -18.03 6.55
CA LYS A 39 24.91 -19.07 6.18
C LYS A 39 24.72 -19.56 4.76
N SER A 40 23.53 -19.46 4.21
CA SER A 40 23.18 -19.86 2.86
C SER A 40 23.31 -18.74 1.83
N GLY A 41 23.78 -17.53 2.23
CA GLY A 41 23.96 -16.40 1.33
C GLY A 41 23.26 -15.13 1.80
N LEU A 42 23.27 -14.12 0.94
CA LEU A 42 22.64 -12.84 1.22
C LEU A 42 21.17 -12.90 0.88
N GLN A 43 20.33 -12.61 1.86
CA GLN A 43 18.90 -12.50 1.65
C GLN A 43 18.46 -11.06 1.92
N THR A 44 17.89 -10.41 0.91
CA THR A 44 17.38 -9.05 1.03
C THR A 44 15.94 -9.09 1.49
N VAL A 45 15.66 -8.45 2.64
CA VAL A 45 14.30 -8.27 3.12
C VAL A 45 13.88 -6.83 2.80
N HIS A 46 12.78 -6.70 2.07
CA HIS A 46 12.21 -5.41 1.73
C HIS A 46 10.82 -5.32 2.33
N SER A 47 10.61 -4.35 3.23
CA SER A 47 9.31 -4.12 3.83
C SER A 47 9.04 -2.63 3.92
N THR A 48 7.76 -2.26 3.90
CA THR A 48 7.30 -0.89 3.99
C THR A 48 6.33 -0.77 5.15
N THR A 49 6.55 0.22 6.01
CA THR A 49 5.64 0.55 7.09
C THR A 49 5.06 1.92 6.83
N VAL A 50 3.73 2.04 6.87
CA VAL A 50 3.03 3.28 6.62
C VAL A 50 2.12 3.59 7.81
N PHE A 51 2.25 4.78 8.39
CA PHE A 51 1.35 5.26 9.43
C PHE A 51 0.30 6.16 8.80
N ILE A 52 -0.96 5.76 8.92
CA ILE A 52 -2.11 6.51 8.41
C ILE A 52 -2.86 7.09 9.58
N TYR A 53 -3.01 8.41 9.59
CA TYR A 53 -3.66 9.13 10.69
C TYR A 53 -5.13 9.39 10.42
N ASP A 54 -5.56 9.34 9.17
CA ASP A 54 -6.95 9.56 8.77
C ASP A 54 -7.68 8.22 8.69
N SER A 55 -8.58 7.98 9.66
CA SER A 55 -9.33 6.72 9.74
C SER A 55 -10.41 6.58 8.66
N SER A 56 -10.69 7.63 7.89
CA SER A 56 -11.70 7.56 6.83
C SER A 56 -11.18 6.89 5.55
N ILE A 57 -9.85 6.83 5.37
CA ILE A 57 -9.22 6.25 4.19
C ILE A 57 -8.20 5.21 4.65
N LEU A 58 -8.63 3.96 4.71
CA LEU A 58 -7.79 2.85 5.17
C LEU A 58 -7.88 1.67 4.22
N PRO A 59 -6.79 0.87 4.09
CA PRO A 59 -6.89 -0.42 3.46
C PRO A 59 -7.88 -1.31 4.20
N GLU A 60 -8.59 -2.16 3.49
CA GLU A 60 -9.59 -3.06 4.08
C GLU A 60 -9.28 -4.53 3.84
N THR A 61 -8.51 -4.83 2.81
CA THR A 61 -8.29 -6.21 2.39
C THR A 61 -6.79 -6.52 2.38
N PRO A 62 -6.24 -7.03 3.50
CA PRO A 62 -4.84 -7.46 3.52
C PRO A 62 -4.55 -8.47 2.40
N THR A 63 -3.36 -8.43 1.85
CA THR A 63 -2.85 -9.20 0.71
C THR A 63 -3.42 -8.82 -0.65
N LYS A 64 -4.41 -7.91 -0.70
CA LYS A 64 -5.00 -7.45 -1.96
C LYS A 64 -4.82 -5.95 -2.21
N ASP A 65 -4.96 -5.13 -1.17
CA ASP A 65 -4.83 -3.68 -1.31
C ASP A 65 -3.39 -3.29 -1.63
N LEU A 66 -3.23 -2.24 -2.45
CA LEU A 66 -1.92 -1.78 -2.92
C LEU A 66 -1.67 -0.35 -2.48
N LEU A 67 -0.41 -0.04 -2.19
CA LEU A 67 0.02 1.31 -1.83
C LEU A 67 1.14 1.78 -2.76
N VAL A 68 1.03 3.03 -3.21
CA VAL A 68 2.07 3.70 -4.00
C VAL A 68 2.46 4.98 -3.30
N LYS A 69 3.75 5.20 -3.09
CA LYS A 69 4.25 6.44 -2.50
C LYS A 69 4.02 7.59 -3.47
N GLY A 70 3.43 8.69 -2.98
CA GLY A 70 3.13 9.85 -3.78
C GLY A 70 1.76 9.81 -4.43
N ASP A 71 1.45 10.80 -5.24
CA ASP A 71 0.19 10.91 -5.97
C ASP A 71 0.31 10.18 -7.31
N CYS A 72 -0.16 8.94 -7.33
CA CYS A 72 -0.13 8.12 -8.54
C CYS A 72 -1.39 8.39 -9.37
N PRO A 73 -1.27 8.85 -10.62
CA PRO A 73 -2.43 9.19 -11.44
C PRO A 73 -3.12 7.98 -12.10
N PHE A 74 -2.57 6.80 -11.96
CA PHE A 74 -3.10 5.62 -12.64
C PHE A 74 -4.47 5.23 -12.08
N ILE A 75 -5.42 4.93 -12.97
CA ILE A 75 -6.76 4.48 -12.61
C ILE A 75 -7.00 3.12 -13.26
N PHE A 76 -7.43 2.14 -12.48
CA PHE A 76 -7.74 0.80 -12.98
C PHE A 76 -9.07 0.84 -13.74
N ASP A 77 -9.12 0.10 -14.85
CA ASP A 77 -10.34 -0.11 -15.60
C ASP A 77 -11.05 -1.33 -15.04
N ASN A 78 -12.12 -1.10 -14.30
CA ASN A 78 -12.87 -2.13 -13.58
C ASN A 78 -14.11 -2.61 -14.35
N THR A 79 -14.17 -2.44 -15.67
CA THR A 79 -15.35 -2.78 -16.46
C THR A 79 -15.51 -4.28 -16.72
N SER A 80 -14.41 -5.03 -16.73
CA SER A 80 -14.43 -6.48 -16.92
C SER A 80 -13.17 -7.11 -16.33
N GLU A 81 -13.19 -8.43 -16.15
CA GLU A 81 -12.00 -9.15 -15.65
C GLU A 81 -10.79 -8.95 -16.57
N LYS A 82 -11.02 -8.96 -17.85
CA LYS A 82 -9.97 -8.74 -18.83
C LYS A 82 -9.37 -7.34 -18.71
N SER A 83 -10.22 -6.33 -18.57
CA SER A 83 -9.79 -4.94 -18.40
C SER A 83 -8.99 -4.76 -17.11
N ILE A 84 -9.41 -5.39 -16.04
CA ILE A 84 -8.71 -5.36 -14.74
C ILE A 84 -7.32 -5.99 -14.88
N SER A 85 -7.22 -7.15 -15.50
CA SER A 85 -5.95 -7.86 -15.70
C SER A 85 -4.99 -7.04 -16.57
N GLU A 86 -5.49 -6.43 -17.64
CA GLU A 86 -4.69 -5.57 -18.52
C GLU A 86 -4.22 -4.31 -17.77
N SER A 87 -5.10 -3.70 -16.98
CA SER A 87 -4.74 -2.54 -16.15
C SER A 87 -3.66 -2.89 -15.15
N PHE A 88 -3.79 -4.02 -14.48
CA PHE A 88 -2.82 -4.48 -13.50
C PHE A 88 -1.45 -4.72 -14.14
N SER A 89 -1.41 -5.31 -15.34
CA SER A 89 -0.17 -5.53 -16.07
C SER A 89 0.52 -4.21 -16.42
N LYS A 90 -0.24 -3.22 -16.88
CA LYS A 90 0.28 -1.88 -17.18
C LYS A 90 0.79 -1.19 -15.93
N PHE A 91 0.04 -1.29 -14.85
CA PHE A 91 0.41 -0.69 -13.56
C PHE A 91 1.71 -1.27 -13.03
N ARG A 92 1.84 -2.58 -13.03
CA ARG A 92 3.03 -3.27 -12.54
C ARG A 92 4.29 -2.89 -13.33
N LYS A 93 4.17 -2.69 -14.63
CA LYS A 93 5.30 -2.33 -15.48
C LYS A 93 5.75 -0.89 -15.28
N LYS A 94 4.82 0.02 -14.95
CA LYS A 94 5.09 1.46 -14.92
C LYS A 94 5.36 1.99 -13.52
N TYR A 95 4.74 1.42 -12.50
CA TYR A 95 4.80 1.95 -11.13
C TYR A 95 5.34 0.91 -10.16
N LYS A 96 6.04 1.44 -9.15
CA LYS A 96 6.50 0.66 -8.01
C LYS A 96 5.43 0.72 -6.92
N PHE A 97 4.99 -0.42 -6.45
CA PHE A 97 3.95 -0.48 -5.43
C PHE A 97 4.29 -1.50 -4.35
N ALA A 98 3.63 -1.37 -3.20
CA ALA A 98 3.71 -2.33 -2.12
C ALA A 98 2.34 -2.93 -1.89
N THR A 99 2.29 -4.22 -1.59
CA THR A 99 1.04 -4.93 -1.27
C THR A 99 0.84 -4.91 0.23
N VAL A 100 -0.34 -4.48 0.68
CA VAL A 100 -0.68 -4.44 2.10
C VAL A 100 -0.71 -5.87 2.64
N MET A 101 0.06 -6.11 3.70
CA MET A 101 0.15 -7.43 4.33
C MET A 101 -0.62 -7.49 5.64
N SER A 102 -0.57 -6.42 6.44
CA SER A 102 -1.28 -6.36 7.70
C SER A 102 -1.68 -4.92 8.03
N ILE A 103 -2.72 -4.79 8.84
CA ILE A 103 -3.27 -3.51 9.30
C ILE A 103 -3.39 -3.59 10.81
N ASP A 104 -2.65 -2.76 11.53
CA ASP A 104 -2.68 -2.71 12.98
C ASP A 104 -3.28 -1.40 13.46
N ASP A 105 -4.26 -1.49 14.34
CA ASP A 105 -4.92 -0.35 14.93
C ASP A 105 -4.15 0.09 16.17
N CYS A 106 -3.54 1.27 16.09
CA CYS A 106 -2.76 1.87 17.18
C CYS A 106 -3.46 3.11 17.74
N ASN A 107 -4.75 3.01 17.98
CA ASN A 107 -5.58 4.12 18.48
C ASN A 107 -5.54 4.28 20.00
N PHE A 108 -4.39 4.05 20.60
CA PHE A 108 -4.18 4.27 22.01
C PHE A 108 -3.08 5.30 22.22
N GLY A 109 -3.20 6.07 23.27
CA GLY A 109 -2.26 7.15 23.56
C GLY A 109 -2.69 8.48 22.96
N SER A 110 -1.77 9.44 22.90
CA SER A 110 -2.06 10.81 22.49
C SER A 110 -2.08 11.01 20.97
N LEU A 111 -1.64 10.01 20.19
CA LEU A 111 -1.55 10.12 18.74
C LEU A 111 -2.11 8.86 18.08
N PRO A 112 -3.43 8.81 17.90
CA PRO A 112 -4.05 7.65 17.21
C PRO A 112 -3.58 7.54 15.77
N HIS A 113 -3.25 6.32 15.35
CA HIS A 113 -2.86 6.04 13.97
C HIS A 113 -3.08 4.56 13.63
N TYR A 114 -3.00 4.25 12.36
CA TYR A 114 -3.02 2.87 11.87
C TYR A 114 -1.66 2.55 11.27
N GLU A 115 -1.10 1.42 11.68
CA GLU A 115 0.19 0.96 11.17
C GLU A 115 -0.06 -0.09 10.09
N ILE A 116 0.36 0.21 8.87
CA ILE A 116 0.20 -0.66 7.71
C ILE A 116 1.56 -1.26 7.38
N THR A 117 1.62 -2.58 7.35
CA THR A 117 2.82 -3.30 6.90
C THR A 117 2.59 -3.80 5.48
N ALA A 118 3.52 -3.50 4.58
CA ALA A 118 3.41 -3.84 3.16
C ALA A 118 4.73 -4.37 2.63
N LYS A 119 4.65 -5.06 1.50
CA LYS A 119 5.83 -5.58 0.80
C LYS A 119 5.84 -5.18 -0.66
#